data_88f16b8290ea300665b913a277ced237
#
_entry.id   88f16b8290ea300665b913a277ced237
#
_cell.length_a   1.000
_cell.length_b   1.000
_cell.length_c   1.000
_cell.angle_alpha   90.00
_cell.angle_beta   90.00
_cell.angle_gamma   90.00
#
_symmetry.space_group_name_H-M   'P 1'
#
loop_
_entity.id
_entity.type
_entity.pdbx_description
1 polymer ?
#
loop_
_entity_poly.entity_id
_entity_poly.type
_entity_poly.pdbx_seq_one_letter_code
_entity_poly.pdbx_strand_id
1 'polypeptide(L)' 'MKPDIGELRKKYIDNPPEGMTSEDIRHMSEDDLLDMDYFLNEDD' A
#
# COMPACT_ATOMS: atom_id res chain seq x y z
N MET A 1 9.51 12.72 7.03
CA MET A 1 9.31 12.68 5.64
C MET A 1 8.12 11.87 5.27
N LYS A 2 7.30 12.35 4.38
CA LYS A 2 6.09 11.67 4.04
C LYS A 2 6.30 10.73 2.89
N PRO A 3 5.67 9.59 2.89
CA PRO A 3 5.78 8.70 1.74
C PRO A 3 5.05 9.32 0.56
N ASP A 4 5.56 9.04 -0.62
CA ASP A 4 4.91 9.47 -1.84
C ASP A 4 3.83 8.45 -2.15
N ILE A 5 2.59 8.87 -2.17
CA ILE A 5 1.47 7.96 -2.39
C ILE A 5 1.58 7.25 -3.72
N GLY A 6 2.02 7.96 -4.75
CA GLY A 6 2.20 7.35 -6.05
C GLY A 6 3.20 6.23 -6.02
N GLU A 7 4.32 6.48 -5.36
CA GLU A 7 5.35 5.47 -5.24
C GLU A 7 4.88 4.32 -4.37
N LEU A 8 4.16 4.64 -3.30
CA LEU A 8 3.68 3.63 -2.39
C LEU A 8 2.72 2.69 -3.12
N ARG A 9 1.80 3.27 -3.89
CA ARG A 9 0.85 2.47 -4.64
C ARG A 9 1.57 1.59 -5.64
N LYS A 10 2.55 2.14 -6.33
CA LYS A 10 3.30 1.40 -7.32
C LYS A 10 4.04 0.24 -6.67
N LYS A 11 4.59 0.48 -5.49
CA LYS A 11 5.31 -0.55 -4.77
C LYS A 11 4.41 -1.75 -4.48
N TYR A 12 3.19 -1.48 -4.04
CA TYR A 12 2.28 -2.56 -3.69
C TYR A 12 1.63 -3.18 -4.93
N ILE A 13 1.52 -2.42 -6.00
CA ILE A 13 1.02 -2.99 -7.24
C ILE A 13 2.02 -4.00 -7.77
N ASP A 14 3.29 -3.66 -7.67
CA ASP A 14 4.34 -4.55 -8.14
C ASP A 14 4.45 -5.79 -7.25
N ASN A 15 4.14 -5.63 -5.98
CA ASN A 15 4.33 -6.73 -5.03
C ASN A 15 3.19 -6.70 -4.01
N PRO A 16 2.00 -7.12 -4.38
CA PRO A 16 0.85 -7.02 -3.47
C PRO A 16 1.06 -7.87 -2.22
N PRO A 17 0.49 -7.42 -1.10
CA PRO A 17 0.56 -8.21 0.11
C PRO A 17 -0.20 -9.52 -0.04
N GLU A 18 0.10 -10.45 0.83
CA GLU A 18 -0.55 -11.74 0.79
C GLU A 18 -2.05 -11.57 0.92
N GLY A 19 -2.81 -12.26 0.08
CA GLY A 19 -4.24 -12.16 0.13
C GLY A 19 -4.81 -11.02 -0.70
N MET A 20 -3.94 -10.23 -1.33
CA MET A 20 -4.39 -9.10 -2.15
C MET A 20 -3.80 -9.22 -3.55
N THR A 21 -4.37 -8.48 -4.47
CA THR A 21 -3.86 -8.46 -5.84
C THR A 21 -3.54 -7.03 -6.23
N SER A 22 -2.82 -6.87 -7.32
CA SER A 22 -2.50 -5.53 -7.79
C SER A 22 -3.77 -4.76 -8.14
N GLU A 23 -4.81 -5.47 -8.55
CA GLU A 23 -6.08 -4.84 -8.85
C GLU A 23 -6.65 -4.20 -7.58
N ASP A 24 -6.57 -4.91 -6.47
CA ASP A 24 -7.04 -4.38 -5.20
C ASP A 24 -6.29 -3.10 -4.84
N ILE A 25 -4.98 -3.11 -5.03
CA ILE A 25 -4.18 -1.95 -4.71
C ILE A 25 -4.57 -0.76 -5.58
N ARG A 26 -4.85 -1.02 -6.84
CA ARG A 26 -5.19 0.05 -7.76
C ARG A 26 -6.50 0.74 -7.39
N HIS A 27 -7.39 -0.01 -6.76
CA HIS A 27 -8.70 0.52 -6.39
C HIS A 27 -8.76 1.08 -4.97
N MET A 28 -7.66 1.01 -4.26
CA MET A 28 -7.65 1.52 -2.89
C MET A 28 -7.51 3.03 -2.89
N SER A 29 -8.15 3.65 -1.91
CA SER A 29 -8.00 5.09 -1.77
C SER A 29 -6.66 5.37 -1.10
N GLU A 30 -6.27 6.63 -1.10
CA GLU A 30 -5.00 7.02 -0.49
C GLU A 30 -5.01 6.71 1.00
N ASP A 31 -6.12 6.97 1.65
CA ASP A 31 -6.23 6.71 3.08
C ASP A 31 -6.07 5.22 3.36
N ASP A 32 -6.74 4.42 2.56
CA ASP A 32 -6.66 2.98 2.73
C ASP A 32 -5.24 2.50 2.52
N LEU A 33 -4.59 3.05 1.51
CA LEU A 33 -3.22 2.66 1.18
C LEU A 33 -2.28 3.01 2.32
N LEU A 34 -2.42 4.20 2.86
CA LEU A 34 -1.59 4.63 3.96
C LEU A 34 -1.80 3.78 5.21
N ASP A 35 -3.06 3.46 5.46
CA ASP A 35 -3.39 2.65 6.62
C ASP A 35 -2.78 1.25 6.48
N MET A 36 -2.89 0.68 5.29
CA MET A 36 -2.32 -0.63 5.04
C MET A 36 -0.81 -0.60 5.20
N ASP A 37 -0.19 0.43 4.66
CA ASP A 37 1.26 0.56 4.74
C ASP A 37 1.70 0.67 6.20
N TYR A 38 0.97 1.44 6.97
CA TYR A 38 1.29 1.63 8.37
C TYR A 38 1.16 0.29 9.11
N PHE A 39 0.10 -0.43 8.82
CA PHE A 39 -0.16 -1.70 9.47
C PHE A 39 0.92 -2.72 9.14
N LEU A 40 1.31 -2.78 7.89
CA LEU A 40 2.29 -3.77 7.45
C LEU A 40 3.69 -3.46 7.96
N ASN A 41 3.97 -2.18 8.18
CA ASN A 41 5.29 -1.79 8.63
C ASN A 41 5.36 -1.49 10.12
N GLU A 42 4.30 -1.84 10.85
CA GLU A 42 4.30 -1.54 12.24
C GLU A 42 5.03 -2.60 12.92
N ASP A 43 6.23 -2.75 12.94
CA ASP A 43 6.75 -3.75 13.62
C ASP A 43 7.54 -3.31 14.64
N ASP A 44 7.45 -3.15 15.43
CA ASP A 44 8.16 -2.85 16.48
C ASP A 44 7.81 -2.66 17.44
#